data_8c0091c61255dbfba599505d627778b8
#
_entry.id   8c0091c61255dbfba599505d627778b8
#
_cell.length_a   1.000
_cell.length_b   1.000
_cell.length_c   1.000
_cell.angle_alpha   90.00
_cell.angle_beta   90.00
_cell.angle_gamma   90.00
#
_symmetry.space_group_name_H-M   'P 1'
#
loop_
_entity.id
_entity.type
_entity.pdbx_description
1 polymer ?
#
loop_
_entity_poly.entity_id
_entity_poly.type
_entity_poly.pdbx_seq_one_letter_code
_entity_poly.pdbx_strand_id
1 'polypeptide(L)'
;MRRRSAPKREILPDPKYGDLVLAKFVNILMLDGKKSVAEKIVYEALDAIESKGNAEPIEIFKQALENIGPQVEIKSRRVGGSTYQIPVEVRADRRVALAMRWIIEASRKRGEKGMKLRLAGEVLDAVQNRGTAFKKKEETHRMAEANKAFAHFRW
;
A
#
# COMPACT_ATOMS: atom_id res chain seq x y z
N MET A 1 11.32 10.38 -26.17
CA MET A 1 10.68 9.08 -25.86
C MET A 1 11.75 8.05 -25.56
N ARG A 2 11.62 7.28 -24.48
CA ARG A 2 12.60 6.24 -24.13
C ARG A 2 12.50 5.06 -25.10
N ARG A 3 13.63 4.59 -25.55
CA ARG A 3 13.71 3.43 -26.44
C ARG A 3 13.56 2.11 -25.68
N ARG A 4 13.95 2.10 -24.39
CA ARG A 4 13.85 0.94 -23.50
C ARG A 4 13.40 1.39 -22.12
N SER A 5 12.70 0.53 -21.39
CA SER A 5 12.40 0.79 -19.99
C SER A 5 13.68 0.73 -19.16
N ALA A 6 13.71 1.49 -18.07
CA ALA A 6 14.85 1.43 -17.15
C ALA A 6 14.95 0.04 -16.52
N PRO A 7 16.18 -0.50 -16.34
CA PRO A 7 16.34 -1.77 -15.64
C PRO A 7 15.83 -1.64 -14.21
N LYS A 8 15.18 -2.68 -13.71
CA LYS A 8 14.73 -2.73 -12.31
C LYS A 8 15.94 -2.90 -11.41
N ARG A 9 16.07 -1.98 -10.44
CA ARG A 9 17.14 -2.08 -9.46
C ARG A 9 16.82 -3.16 -8.44
N GLU A 10 17.83 -3.91 -8.06
CA GLU A 10 17.73 -4.89 -7.00
C GLU A 10 17.60 -4.18 -5.65
N ILE A 11 16.66 -4.62 -4.82
CA ILE A 11 16.45 -4.09 -3.48
C ILE A 11 16.97 -5.12 -2.50
N LEU A 12 17.89 -4.69 -1.62
CA LEU A 12 18.41 -5.56 -0.56
C LEU A 12 17.37 -5.69 0.56
N PRO A 13 17.27 -6.86 1.20
CA PRO A 13 16.42 -7.03 2.38
C PRO A 13 16.82 -6.04 3.47
N ASP A 14 15.86 -5.69 4.35
CA ASP A 14 16.17 -4.78 5.44
C ASP A 14 17.13 -5.45 6.44
N PRO A 15 18.01 -4.66 7.09
CA PRO A 15 19.03 -5.25 7.95
C PRO A 15 18.51 -5.82 9.26
N LYS A 16 17.35 -5.37 9.75
CA LYS A 16 16.83 -5.81 11.04
C LYS A 16 15.98 -7.08 10.95
N TYR A 17 15.11 -7.17 9.94
CA TYR A 17 14.18 -8.29 9.77
C TYR A 17 14.53 -9.19 8.59
N GLY A 18 15.44 -8.76 7.74
CA GLY A 18 15.81 -9.52 6.55
C GLY A 18 14.67 -9.65 5.55
N ASP A 19 13.73 -8.72 5.54
CA ASP A 19 12.50 -8.80 4.75
C ASP A 19 12.54 -7.82 3.57
N LEU A 20 12.29 -8.35 2.38
CA LEU A 20 12.32 -7.57 1.15
C LEU A 20 11.11 -6.64 1.02
N VAL A 21 9.95 -7.08 1.47
CA VAL A 21 8.73 -6.28 1.46
C VAL A 21 8.88 -5.06 2.36
N LEU A 22 9.44 -5.26 3.55
CA LEU A 22 9.70 -4.17 4.49
C LEU A 22 10.71 -3.17 3.93
N ALA A 23 11.74 -3.66 3.23
CA ALA A 23 12.72 -2.79 2.58
C ALA A 23 12.07 -1.91 1.51
N LYS A 24 11.16 -2.47 0.73
CA LYS A 24 10.39 -1.70 -0.26
C LYS A 24 9.50 -0.66 0.42
N PHE A 25 8.88 -1.00 1.53
CA PHE A 25 8.04 -0.09 2.30
C PHE A 25 8.84 1.11 2.82
N VAL A 26 10.03 0.88 3.35
CA VAL A 26 10.94 1.94 3.78
C VAL A 26 11.25 2.89 2.62
N ASN A 27 11.54 2.34 1.44
CA ASN A 27 11.85 3.15 0.26
C ASN A 27 10.65 4.01 -0.19
N ILE A 28 9.44 3.49 -0.08
CA ILE A 28 8.21 4.25 -0.44
C ILE A 28 7.91 5.33 0.60
N LEU A 29 8.13 5.03 1.87
CA LEU A 29 7.93 5.99 2.95
C LEU A 29 8.94 7.15 2.91
N MET A 30 10.14 6.87 2.43
CA MET A 30 11.26 7.82 2.40
C MET A 30 10.89 9.09 1.64
N LEU A 31 11.25 10.25 2.22
CA LEU A 31 11.14 11.56 1.59
C LEU A 31 12.54 12.18 1.48
N ASP A 32 12.80 12.87 0.37
CA ASP A 32 14.03 13.62 0.14
C ASP A 32 15.32 12.79 0.33
N GLY A 33 15.25 11.48 0.06
CA GLY A 33 16.38 10.58 0.20
C GLY A 33 16.80 10.29 1.64
N LYS A 34 15.98 10.68 2.63
CA LYS A 34 16.30 10.50 4.05
C LYS A 34 15.96 9.08 4.52
N LYS A 35 16.72 8.11 4.07
CA LYS A 35 16.47 6.69 4.30
C LYS A 35 16.57 6.29 5.77
N SER A 36 17.55 6.81 6.50
CA SER A 36 17.73 6.51 7.92
C SER A 36 16.54 6.96 8.76
N VAL A 37 15.94 8.10 8.42
CA VAL A 37 14.73 8.60 9.08
C VAL A 37 13.55 7.66 8.80
N ALA A 38 13.38 7.24 7.56
CA ALA A 38 12.32 6.30 7.19
C ALA A 38 12.48 4.95 7.89
N GLU A 39 13.69 4.41 7.94
CA GLU A 39 13.98 3.16 8.65
C GLU A 39 13.63 3.27 10.14
N LYS A 40 14.01 4.37 10.77
CA LYS A 40 13.71 4.62 12.18
C LYS A 40 12.21 4.66 12.43
N ILE A 41 11.46 5.36 11.58
CA ILE A 41 9.99 5.42 11.69
C ILE A 41 9.37 4.03 11.61
N VAL A 42 9.80 3.23 10.63
CA VAL A 42 9.26 1.89 10.41
C VAL A 42 9.59 0.97 11.59
N TYR A 43 10.83 0.97 12.04
CA TYR A 43 11.25 0.11 13.16
C TYR A 43 10.55 0.49 14.46
N GLU A 44 10.43 1.78 14.75
CA GLU A 44 9.72 2.24 15.93
C GLU A 44 8.21 1.96 15.85
N ALA A 45 7.62 2.03 14.65
CA ALA A 45 6.23 1.64 14.44
C ALA A 45 6.03 0.15 14.70
N LEU A 46 6.93 -0.69 14.23
CA LEU A 46 6.88 -2.13 14.48
C LEU A 46 7.04 -2.43 15.96
N ASP A 47 7.93 -1.73 16.65
CA ASP A 47 8.09 -1.87 18.11
C ASP A 47 6.80 -1.49 18.85
N ALA A 48 6.12 -0.44 18.43
CA ALA A 48 4.84 -0.02 19.01
C ALA A 48 3.75 -1.07 18.75
N ILE A 49 3.74 -1.69 17.60
CA ILE A 49 2.80 -2.78 17.28
C ILE A 49 3.07 -3.99 18.19
N GLU A 50 4.32 -4.36 18.35
CA GLU A 50 4.73 -5.47 19.20
C GLU A 50 4.28 -5.27 20.65
N SER A 51 4.40 -4.06 21.18
CA SER A 51 3.99 -3.74 22.54
C SER A 51 2.48 -3.82 22.77
N LYS A 52 1.68 -3.73 21.72
CA LYS A 52 0.20 -3.77 21.80
C LYS A 52 -0.39 -5.13 21.48
N GLY A 53 0.40 -6.08 21.01
CA GLY A 53 -0.11 -7.38 20.59
C GLY A 53 0.85 -8.50 20.93
N ASN A 54 0.36 -9.74 20.86
CA ASN A 54 1.13 -10.93 21.15
C ASN A 54 1.72 -11.59 19.90
N ALA A 55 1.45 -11.01 18.72
CA ALA A 55 1.93 -11.53 17.45
C ALA A 55 3.21 -10.79 17.01
N GLU A 56 3.98 -11.44 16.18
CA GLU A 56 5.19 -10.86 15.63
C GLU A 56 4.86 -9.65 14.74
N PRO A 57 5.51 -8.47 14.93
CA PRO A 57 5.11 -7.24 14.23
C PRO A 57 5.23 -7.31 12.72
N ILE A 58 6.20 -8.06 12.19
CA ILE A 58 6.36 -8.22 10.74
C ILE A 58 5.17 -8.98 10.13
N GLU A 59 4.65 -9.97 10.85
CA GLU A 59 3.48 -10.72 10.39
C GLU A 59 2.21 -9.86 10.41
N ILE A 60 2.07 -9.02 11.42
CA ILE A 60 0.96 -8.05 11.52
C ILE A 60 1.03 -7.07 10.35
N PHE A 61 2.22 -6.57 10.04
CA PHE A 61 2.44 -5.67 8.91
C PHE A 61 2.04 -6.33 7.59
N LYS A 62 2.48 -7.56 7.36
CA LYS A 62 2.13 -8.30 6.13
C LYS A 62 0.64 -8.59 6.04
N GLN A 63 0.00 -8.91 7.16
CA GLN A 63 -1.44 -9.11 7.20
C GLN A 63 -2.20 -7.83 6.85
N ALA A 64 -1.74 -6.69 7.33
CA ALA A 64 -2.32 -5.40 7.00
C ALA A 64 -2.22 -5.11 5.49
N LEU A 65 -1.06 -5.35 4.89
CA LEU A 65 -0.87 -5.19 3.45
C LEU A 65 -1.81 -6.08 2.65
N GLU A 66 -1.97 -7.32 3.06
CA GLU A 66 -2.86 -8.27 2.43
C GLU A 66 -4.32 -7.82 2.50
N ASN A 67 -4.74 -7.29 3.64
CA ASN A 67 -6.10 -6.80 3.84
C ASN A 67 -6.41 -5.55 3.00
N ILE A 68 -5.42 -4.71 2.74
CA ILE A 68 -5.60 -3.43 2.02
C ILE A 68 -5.42 -3.59 0.52
N GLY A 69 -4.60 -4.53 0.07
CA GLY A 69 -4.32 -4.69 -1.35
C GLY A 69 -5.57 -4.93 -2.17
N PRO A 70 -5.87 -4.06 -3.17
CA PRO A 70 -7.08 -4.23 -3.97
C PRO A 70 -6.90 -5.33 -5.01
N GLN A 71 -7.96 -6.08 -5.28
CA GLN A 71 -7.95 -7.11 -6.31
C GLN A 71 -8.34 -6.55 -7.66
N VAL A 72 -9.13 -5.47 -7.67
CA VAL A 72 -9.59 -4.80 -8.89
C VAL A 72 -9.43 -3.30 -8.72
N GLU A 73 -9.19 -2.62 -9.82
CA GLU A 73 -9.13 -1.17 -9.86
C GLU A 73 -9.80 -0.68 -11.14
N ILE A 74 -9.96 0.63 -11.26
CA ILE A 74 -10.57 1.24 -12.45
C ILE A 74 -9.49 1.91 -13.25
N LYS A 75 -9.49 1.66 -14.57
CA LYS A 75 -8.66 2.38 -15.53
C LYS A 75 -9.53 3.08 -16.54
N SER A 76 -9.18 4.30 -16.88
CA SER A 76 -9.87 5.05 -17.92
C SER A 76 -9.43 4.59 -19.30
N ARG A 77 -10.38 4.41 -20.19
CA ARG A 77 -10.12 4.10 -21.60
C ARG A 77 -11.06 4.90 -22.47
N ARG A 78 -10.52 5.48 -23.53
CA ARG A 78 -11.33 6.21 -24.49
C ARG A 78 -11.76 5.29 -25.62
N VAL A 79 -13.07 5.12 -25.77
CA VAL A 79 -13.66 4.28 -26.80
C VAL A 79 -14.71 5.11 -27.54
N GLY A 80 -14.54 5.25 -28.86
CA GLY A 80 -15.51 5.98 -29.69
C GLY A 80 -15.73 7.44 -29.27
N GLY A 81 -14.69 8.11 -28.77
CA GLY A 81 -14.77 9.52 -28.34
C GLY A 81 -15.27 9.71 -26.91
N SER A 82 -15.75 8.66 -26.25
CA SER A 82 -16.21 8.68 -24.85
C SER A 82 -15.18 8.01 -23.95
N THR A 83 -15.02 8.55 -22.73
CA THR A 83 -14.12 7.99 -21.72
C THR A 83 -14.91 7.09 -20.78
N TYR A 84 -14.48 5.84 -20.66
CA TYR A 84 -15.09 4.85 -19.79
C TYR A 84 -14.15 4.50 -18.65
N GLN A 85 -14.73 4.29 -17.48
CA GLN A 85 -14.02 3.75 -16.30
C GLN A 85 -14.16 2.24 -16.34
N ILE A 86 -13.07 1.54 -16.63
CA ILE A 86 -13.10 0.09 -16.88
C ILE A 86 -12.47 -0.65 -15.71
N PRO A 87 -13.19 -1.60 -15.06
CA PRO A 87 -12.59 -2.40 -14.01
C PRO A 87 -11.58 -3.40 -14.59
N VAL A 88 -10.42 -3.46 -13.96
CA VAL A 88 -9.33 -4.39 -14.36
C VAL A 88 -8.75 -5.05 -13.12
N GLU A 89 -8.28 -6.30 -13.29
CA GLU A 89 -7.60 -7.00 -12.22
C GLU A 89 -6.24 -6.34 -11.92
N VAL A 90 -5.89 -6.31 -10.64
CA VAL A 90 -4.61 -5.77 -10.17
C VAL A 90 -3.61 -6.91 -10.00
N ARG A 91 -2.45 -6.79 -10.64
CA ARG A 91 -1.38 -7.77 -10.49
C ARG A 91 -0.87 -7.79 -9.04
N ALA A 92 -0.30 -8.92 -8.62
CA ALA A 92 0.15 -9.11 -7.25
C ALA A 92 1.19 -8.07 -6.80
N ASP A 93 2.16 -7.73 -7.64
CA ASP A 93 3.18 -6.73 -7.35
C ASP A 93 2.57 -5.32 -7.18
N ARG A 94 1.65 -4.95 -8.06
CA ARG A 94 0.96 -3.67 -7.97
C ARG A 94 0.03 -3.61 -6.76
N ARG A 95 -0.59 -4.72 -6.40
CA ARG A 95 -1.46 -4.81 -5.22
C ARG A 95 -0.70 -4.44 -3.95
N VAL A 96 0.48 -5.01 -3.78
CA VAL A 96 1.34 -4.71 -2.63
C VAL A 96 1.78 -3.25 -2.65
N ALA A 97 2.18 -2.73 -3.80
CA ALA A 97 2.60 -1.33 -3.94
C ALA A 97 1.47 -0.36 -3.60
N LEU A 98 0.25 -0.64 -4.06
CA LEU A 98 -0.91 0.19 -3.73
C LEU A 98 -1.23 0.13 -2.23
N ALA A 99 -1.17 -1.06 -1.63
CA ALA A 99 -1.40 -1.21 -0.20
C ALA A 99 -0.41 -0.37 0.62
N MET A 100 0.86 -0.43 0.27
CA MET A 100 1.91 0.36 0.93
C MET A 100 1.64 1.86 0.80
N ARG A 101 1.33 2.32 -0.40
CA ARG A 101 1.05 3.73 -0.67
C ARG A 101 -0.15 4.23 0.12
N TRP A 102 -1.22 3.46 0.14
CA TRP A 102 -2.45 3.85 0.84
C TRP A 102 -2.27 3.87 2.35
N ILE A 103 -1.50 2.93 2.90
CA ILE A 103 -1.17 2.93 4.33
C ILE A 103 -0.40 4.21 4.69
N ILE A 104 0.59 4.57 3.89
CA ILE A 104 1.41 5.75 4.14
C ILE A 104 0.56 7.03 4.07
N GLU A 105 -0.25 7.17 3.03
CA GLU A 105 -1.13 8.34 2.88
C GLU A 105 -2.12 8.45 4.02
N ALA A 106 -2.75 7.35 4.41
CA ALA A 106 -3.71 7.31 5.50
C ALA A 106 -3.03 7.62 6.84
N SER A 107 -1.84 7.09 7.07
CA SER A 107 -1.07 7.35 8.30
C SER A 107 -0.73 8.82 8.46
N ARG A 108 -0.34 9.48 7.39
CA ARG A 108 0.01 10.91 7.43
C ARG A 108 -1.16 11.81 7.84
N LYS A 109 -2.39 11.36 7.61
CA LYS A 109 -3.61 12.11 7.93
C LYS A 109 -4.16 11.82 9.33
N ARG A 110 -3.56 10.90 10.05
CA ARG A 110 -4.00 10.55 11.41
C ARG A 110 -3.58 11.61 12.41
N GLY A 111 -4.24 11.60 13.58
CA GLY A 111 -4.04 12.59 14.63
C GLY A 111 -3.02 12.24 15.71
N GLU A 112 -2.44 11.02 15.69
CA GLU A 112 -1.45 10.64 16.68
C GLU A 112 -0.19 11.51 16.56
N LYS A 113 0.54 11.63 17.66
CA LYS A 113 1.76 12.42 17.70
C LYS A 113 2.94 11.64 17.14
N GLY A 114 3.44 12.10 16.00
CA GLY A 114 4.58 11.49 15.35
C GLY A 114 4.18 10.40 14.36
N MET A 115 4.97 10.26 13.29
CA MET A 115 4.67 9.33 12.20
C MET A 115 4.71 7.87 12.64
N LYS A 116 5.60 7.50 13.57
CA LYS A 116 5.70 6.13 14.08
C LYS A 116 4.39 5.62 14.70
N LEU A 117 3.73 6.48 15.48
CA LEU A 117 2.46 6.11 16.13
C LEU A 117 1.30 6.14 15.13
N ARG A 118 1.32 7.06 14.17
CA ARG A 118 0.34 7.10 13.09
C ARG A 118 0.41 5.85 12.23
N LEU A 119 1.61 5.45 11.86
CA LEU A 119 1.83 4.25 11.06
C LEU A 119 1.40 2.99 11.81
N ALA A 120 1.81 2.86 13.08
CA ALA A 120 1.40 1.73 13.92
C ALA A 120 -0.11 1.65 14.06
N GLY A 121 -0.76 2.79 14.30
CA GLY A 121 -2.22 2.85 14.42
C GLY A 121 -2.94 2.42 13.14
N GLU A 122 -2.47 2.89 11.99
CA GLU A 122 -3.08 2.51 10.71
C GLU A 122 -2.89 1.03 10.39
N VAL A 123 -1.71 0.49 10.65
CA VAL A 123 -1.44 -0.95 10.45
C VAL A 123 -2.35 -1.80 11.35
N LEU A 124 -2.48 -1.45 12.61
CA LEU A 124 -3.35 -2.18 13.54
C LEU A 124 -4.81 -2.11 13.13
N ASP A 125 -5.28 -0.95 12.69
CA ASP A 125 -6.65 -0.81 12.18
C ASP A 125 -6.86 -1.64 10.91
N ALA A 126 -5.89 -1.66 10.02
CA ALA A 126 -5.97 -2.43 8.78
C ALA A 126 -6.07 -3.93 9.02
N VAL A 127 -5.36 -4.44 10.02
CA VAL A 127 -5.46 -5.86 10.42
C VAL A 127 -6.88 -6.21 10.86
N GLN A 128 -7.57 -5.25 11.48
CA GLN A 128 -8.97 -5.42 11.93
C GLN A 128 -9.99 -4.98 10.89
N ASN A 129 -9.56 -4.81 9.65
CA ASN A 129 -10.41 -4.35 8.54
C ASN A 129 -11.07 -3.00 8.82
N ARG A 130 -10.30 -2.08 9.41
CA ARG A 130 -10.72 -0.71 9.71
C ARG A 130 -9.68 0.28 9.20
N GLY A 131 -9.99 1.56 9.30
CA GLY A 131 -9.07 2.63 8.95
C GLY A 131 -9.27 3.17 7.54
N THR A 132 -8.65 4.29 7.26
CA THR A 132 -8.80 5.02 6.00
C THR A 132 -8.25 4.25 4.80
N ALA A 133 -7.14 3.55 4.98
CA ALA A 133 -6.54 2.74 3.92
C ALA A 133 -7.47 1.60 3.52
N PHE A 134 -8.06 0.92 4.50
CA PHE A 134 -9.02 -0.15 4.24
C PHE A 134 -10.29 0.38 3.55
N LYS A 135 -10.77 1.54 3.97
CA LYS A 135 -11.91 2.20 3.34
C LYS A 135 -11.63 2.53 1.88
N LYS A 136 -10.42 2.94 1.58
CA LYS A 136 -10.01 3.23 0.20
C LYS A 136 -10.05 1.98 -0.67
N LYS A 137 -9.62 0.84 -0.14
CA LYS A 137 -9.76 -0.45 -0.83
C LYS A 137 -11.22 -0.76 -1.12
N GLU A 138 -12.10 -0.65 -0.11
CA GLU A 138 -13.52 -0.93 -0.27
C GLU A 138 -14.17 0.00 -1.29
N GLU A 139 -13.83 1.28 -1.27
CA GLU A 139 -14.32 2.24 -2.24
C GLU A 139 -13.87 1.90 -3.66
N THR A 140 -12.61 1.51 -3.83
CA THR A 140 -12.07 1.09 -5.11
C THR A 140 -12.81 -0.13 -5.65
N HIS A 141 -13.09 -1.12 -4.79
CA HIS A 141 -13.86 -2.30 -5.16
C HIS A 141 -15.31 -1.94 -5.51
N ARG A 142 -15.91 -1.01 -4.78
CA ARG A 142 -17.28 -0.55 -5.04
C ARG A 142 -17.37 0.16 -6.38
N MET A 143 -16.40 1.01 -6.70
CA MET A 143 -16.34 1.69 -7.99
C MET A 143 -16.16 0.70 -9.14
N ALA A 144 -15.33 -0.31 -8.95
CA ALA A 144 -15.15 -1.37 -9.96
C ALA A 144 -16.43 -2.14 -10.18
N GLU A 145 -17.17 -2.46 -9.12
CA GLU A 145 -18.47 -3.15 -9.22
C GLU A 145 -19.51 -2.29 -9.90
N ALA A 146 -19.54 -0.98 -9.61
CA ALA A 146 -20.45 -0.03 -10.26
C ALA A 146 -20.19 0.09 -11.76
N ASN A 147 -18.95 -0.13 -12.20
CA ASN A 147 -18.56 -0.05 -13.61
C ASN A 147 -18.38 -1.41 -14.27
N LYS A 148 -18.88 -2.46 -13.64
CA LYS A 148 -18.80 -3.84 -14.10
C LYS A 148 -19.31 -4.03 -15.54
N ALA A 149 -20.33 -3.27 -15.94
CA ALA A 149 -20.89 -3.34 -17.27
C ALA A 149 -19.88 -2.99 -18.38
N PHE A 150 -18.83 -2.26 -18.05
CA PHE A 150 -17.79 -1.84 -19.01
C PHE A 150 -16.59 -2.78 -19.07
N ALA A 151 -16.64 -3.90 -18.36
CA ALA A 151 -15.53 -4.87 -18.31
C ALA A 151 -15.17 -5.41 -19.70
N HIS A 152 -16.13 -5.48 -20.60
CA HIS A 152 -15.90 -5.94 -21.98
C HIS A 152 -15.01 -5.00 -22.80
N PHE A 153 -14.79 -3.77 -22.36
CA PHE A 153 -13.87 -2.82 -23.01
C PHE A 153 -12.41 -3.02 -22.57
N ARG A 154 -12.12 -3.98 -21.72
CA ARG A 154 -10.74 -4.26 -21.27
C ARG A 154 -9.83 -4.56 -22.45
N TRP A 155 -8.58 -4.16 -22.30
CA TRP A 155 -7.54 -4.41 -23.31
C TRP A 155 -6.41 -5.27 -22.77
#